data_444b7c44d8154858dc49ccac31fc2030
#
_entry.id   444b7c44d8154858dc49ccac31fc2030
#
_cell.length_a   1.000
_cell.length_b   1.000
_cell.length_c   1.000
_cell.angle_alpha   90.00
_cell.angle_beta   90.00
_cell.angle_gamma   90.00
#
_symmetry.space_group_name_H-M   'P 1'
#
loop_
_entity.id
_entity.type
_entity.pdbx_description
1 polymer ?
#
loop_
_entity_poly.entity_id
_entity_poly.type
_entity_poly.pdbx_seq_one_letter_code
_entity_poly.pdbx_strand_id
1 'polypeptide(L)'
;MKRILLYVHFNKYHKVSDHVYYQLEQMRALFSKIVFISNSDIHQEDLEQLEQRHLMDQFIQRHNKGYDFAAWHDGMKALGCEHLVDFDSITIMNDTCFGPLWDMKPYYLKYEADEAVDFWGMTNNRATKAFKEHIQSYFISFKKSLVHSKEFRQFWENIVELTDVQDVIHNYETRITTAFVEAGFRYKTVFDTTKEDSSSMLHADFSYYNPTAILKHHVPFIKVKAIDANQHIAPYLLDFIDQKTSYPASLIVDHMSQVHPPDAKYLLAHKYLPEQPISIAPSKKIAVHLHVFYADLLSEFLEAFSHFHFDYDLLITTDSKAKKAEIKGILRESGASADILVTGNIGRDVLPMLTLKERLSQYDYIGHFHTKKSKEADFWAGQSWRTELIDMMVKPADQILTTLAADAIGIVIADIPSFFRFNKIVDAWNEHLIAPEMNQLWQAMGLTKSIDFQTMDTFVMSYGTFVWFKYDALKPLFDLDLSEADIPAEPLPQNSILHAIERLLIYIAWDRHYDFRISRNEKLLTPFIDNKLLNLREGSVPHTYVDFDYMGGIKGALKYIVIGPAKAIRYIIKRLLKRRV
;
A
#
# COMPACT_ATOMS: atom_id res chain seq x y z
N MET A 1 31.63 -15.88 -16.67
CA MET A 1 31.49 -16.46 -15.33
C MET A 1 30.10 -17.10 -15.20
N LYS A 2 30.03 -18.29 -14.65
CA LYS A 2 28.78 -19.00 -14.38
C LYS A 2 28.28 -18.61 -12.99
N ARG A 3 27.29 -17.72 -12.91
CA ARG A 3 26.67 -17.30 -11.65
C ARG A 3 25.31 -17.94 -11.52
N ILE A 4 24.93 -18.30 -10.30
CA ILE A 4 23.58 -18.72 -9.95
C ILE A 4 22.96 -17.78 -8.93
N LEU A 5 21.67 -17.51 -9.09
CA LEU A 5 20.84 -16.79 -8.13
C LEU A 5 19.83 -17.76 -7.49
N LEU A 6 19.82 -17.83 -6.17
CA LEU A 6 18.76 -18.43 -5.39
C LEU A 6 17.87 -17.30 -4.85
N TYR A 7 16.75 -17.09 -5.49
CA TYR A 7 15.84 -15.99 -5.18
C TYR A 7 14.65 -16.52 -4.37
N VAL A 8 14.50 -16.03 -3.14
CA VAL A 8 13.40 -16.40 -2.26
C VAL A 8 12.29 -15.35 -2.29
N HIS A 9 11.07 -15.81 -2.47
CA HIS A 9 9.86 -15.01 -2.54
C HIS A 9 8.88 -15.43 -1.45
N PHE A 10 8.23 -14.42 -0.85
CA PHE A 10 7.09 -14.61 0.04
C PHE A 10 6.10 -13.45 -0.10
N ASN A 11 4.84 -13.76 -0.40
CA ASN A 11 3.76 -12.79 -0.41
C ASN A 11 2.51 -13.38 0.26
N LYS A 12 2.03 -12.73 1.31
CA LYS A 12 0.84 -13.18 2.07
C LYS A 12 -0.46 -13.18 1.24
N TYR A 13 -0.47 -12.52 0.09
CA TYR A 13 -1.60 -12.47 -0.84
C TYR A 13 -1.42 -13.40 -2.05
N HIS A 14 -0.44 -14.30 -2.00
CA HIS A 14 -0.17 -15.32 -3.03
C HIS A 14 0.14 -14.77 -4.44
N LYS A 15 0.62 -13.54 -4.54
CA LYS A 15 0.97 -12.85 -5.79
C LYS A 15 2.46 -12.59 -5.89
N VAL A 16 2.97 -12.60 -7.12
CA VAL A 16 4.28 -12.02 -7.42
C VAL A 16 4.09 -10.54 -7.73
N SER A 17 4.66 -9.67 -6.91
CA SER A 17 4.52 -8.21 -7.08
C SER A 17 5.39 -7.71 -8.24
N ASP A 18 4.96 -6.62 -8.93
CA ASP A 18 5.63 -6.08 -10.11
C ASP A 18 7.10 -5.71 -9.87
N HIS A 19 7.45 -5.27 -8.66
CA HIS A 19 8.84 -5.00 -8.31
C HIS A 19 9.72 -6.26 -8.32
N VAL A 20 9.16 -7.46 -8.08
CA VAL A 20 9.88 -8.75 -8.16
C VAL A 20 10.16 -9.10 -9.62
N TYR A 21 9.18 -8.92 -10.51
CA TYR A 21 9.39 -9.10 -11.95
C TYR A 21 10.48 -8.17 -12.46
N TYR A 22 10.40 -6.87 -12.15
CA TYR A 22 11.40 -5.89 -12.51
C TYR A 22 12.79 -6.28 -12.00
N GLN A 23 12.90 -6.68 -10.73
CA GLN A 23 14.15 -7.07 -10.10
C GLN A 23 14.80 -8.26 -10.82
N LEU A 24 14.03 -9.29 -11.13
CA LEU A 24 14.51 -10.46 -11.86
C LEU A 24 14.93 -10.09 -13.30
N GLU A 25 14.17 -9.25 -13.99
CA GLU A 25 14.53 -8.76 -15.34
C GLU A 25 15.86 -8.02 -15.35
N GLN A 26 16.05 -7.04 -14.46
CA GLN A 26 17.28 -6.26 -14.40
C GLN A 26 18.50 -7.11 -14.03
N MET A 27 18.30 -8.21 -13.31
CA MET A 27 19.36 -9.09 -12.87
C MET A 27 19.58 -10.29 -13.80
N ARG A 28 18.63 -10.65 -14.66
CA ARG A 28 18.65 -11.88 -15.47
C ARG A 28 19.95 -12.09 -16.24
N ALA A 29 20.46 -11.05 -16.88
CA ALA A 29 21.67 -11.13 -17.71
C ALA A 29 22.96 -11.40 -16.91
N LEU A 30 22.93 -11.27 -15.59
CA LEU A 30 24.07 -11.51 -14.71
C LEU A 30 24.23 -12.99 -14.35
N PHE A 31 23.16 -13.78 -14.46
CA PHE A 31 23.10 -15.15 -13.99
C PHE A 31 22.92 -16.15 -15.13
N SER A 32 23.70 -17.23 -15.09
CA SER A 32 23.53 -18.39 -15.97
C SER A 32 22.34 -19.27 -15.56
N LYS A 33 21.95 -19.18 -14.28
CA LYS A 33 20.78 -19.89 -13.73
C LYS A 33 20.15 -19.07 -12.61
N ILE A 34 18.81 -19.00 -12.63
CA ILE A 34 17.98 -18.44 -11.55
C ILE A 34 17.04 -19.51 -11.04
N VAL A 35 17.13 -19.81 -9.75
CA VAL A 35 16.18 -20.67 -9.04
C VAL A 35 15.24 -19.75 -8.25
N PHE A 36 13.97 -19.72 -8.64
CA PHE A 36 12.93 -18.98 -7.96
C PHE A 36 12.24 -19.91 -6.95
N ILE A 37 12.31 -19.52 -5.67
CA ILE A 37 11.83 -20.34 -4.56
C ILE A 37 10.72 -19.58 -3.87
N SER A 38 9.47 -20.05 -3.95
CA SER A 38 8.35 -19.37 -3.30
C SER A 38 7.94 -20.07 -2.01
N ASN A 39 7.93 -19.30 -0.93
CA ASN A 39 7.34 -19.66 0.36
C ASN A 39 5.83 -19.37 0.43
N SER A 40 5.22 -18.97 -0.69
CA SER A 40 3.77 -18.73 -0.85
C SER A 40 3.22 -19.57 -2.00
N ASP A 41 1.97 -20.00 -1.90
CA ASP A 41 1.26 -20.62 -3.02
C ASP A 41 0.90 -19.54 -4.03
N ILE A 42 1.77 -19.28 -5.01
CA ILE A 42 1.56 -18.25 -6.03
C ILE A 42 0.49 -18.68 -7.04
N HIS A 43 -0.20 -17.69 -7.61
CA HIS A 43 -1.18 -17.96 -8.64
C HIS A 43 -0.53 -18.51 -9.92
N GLN A 44 -1.27 -19.36 -10.62
CA GLN A 44 -0.80 -19.98 -11.86
C GLN A 44 -0.43 -18.93 -12.92
N GLU A 45 -1.16 -17.84 -12.98
CA GLU A 45 -0.89 -16.70 -13.90
C GLU A 45 0.48 -16.06 -13.64
N ASP A 46 0.87 -15.91 -12.37
CA ASP A 46 2.18 -15.37 -12.00
C ASP A 46 3.31 -16.32 -12.41
N LEU A 47 3.10 -17.64 -12.23
CA LEU A 47 4.07 -18.65 -12.65
C LEU A 47 4.25 -18.62 -14.18
N GLU A 48 3.16 -18.55 -14.93
CA GLU A 48 3.18 -18.46 -16.39
C GLU A 48 3.89 -17.18 -16.87
N GLN A 49 3.70 -16.05 -16.19
CA GLN A 49 4.43 -14.81 -16.50
C GLN A 49 5.94 -14.94 -16.25
N LEU A 50 6.35 -15.55 -15.13
CA LEU A 50 7.78 -15.80 -14.86
C LEU A 50 8.43 -16.66 -15.94
N GLU A 51 7.71 -17.69 -16.42
CA GLU A 51 8.16 -18.60 -17.47
C GLU A 51 8.22 -17.90 -18.85
N GLN A 52 7.14 -17.22 -19.26
CA GLN A 52 7.05 -16.55 -20.55
C GLN A 52 8.12 -15.44 -20.71
N ARG A 53 8.40 -14.72 -19.63
CA ARG A 53 9.44 -13.68 -19.59
C ARG A 53 10.84 -14.23 -19.34
N HIS A 54 11.00 -15.54 -19.22
CA HIS A 54 12.28 -16.24 -18.94
C HIS A 54 13.01 -15.70 -17.70
N LEU A 55 12.28 -15.37 -16.64
CA LEU A 55 12.83 -14.76 -15.43
C LEU A 55 13.39 -15.77 -14.44
N MET A 56 13.11 -17.06 -14.63
CA MET A 56 13.66 -18.16 -13.87
C MET A 56 13.99 -19.35 -14.77
N ASP A 57 14.89 -20.21 -14.30
CA ASP A 57 15.25 -21.47 -14.94
C ASP A 57 14.71 -22.69 -14.18
N GLN A 58 14.39 -22.49 -12.90
CA GLN A 58 13.82 -23.52 -12.03
C GLN A 58 12.89 -22.88 -10.99
N PHE A 59 11.74 -23.51 -10.76
CA PHE A 59 10.78 -23.13 -9.74
C PHE A 59 10.75 -24.15 -8.61
N ILE A 60 10.69 -23.68 -7.37
CA ILE A 60 10.51 -24.51 -6.17
C ILE A 60 9.39 -23.90 -5.34
N GLN A 61 8.30 -24.65 -5.17
CA GLN A 61 7.20 -24.30 -4.27
C GLN A 61 7.45 -24.94 -2.90
N ARG A 62 7.27 -24.16 -1.85
CA ARG A 62 7.38 -24.68 -0.47
C ARG A 62 6.47 -23.92 0.50
N HIS A 63 6.23 -24.49 1.67
CA HIS A 63 5.58 -23.79 2.77
C HIS A 63 6.55 -22.85 3.49
N ASN A 64 6.05 -21.76 4.08
CA ASN A 64 6.88 -20.78 4.78
C ASN A 64 7.35 -21.27 6.17
N LYS A 65 8.09 -22.38 6.19
CA LYS A 65 8.79 -22.91 7.38
C LYS A 65 10.28 -22.74 7.22
N GLY A 66 10.96 -22.31 8.28
CA GLY A 66 12.40 -22.03 8.25
C GLY A 66 12.77 -20.82 7.40
N TYR A 67 11.77 -20.10 6.90
CA TYR A 67 11.89 -18.81 6.19
C TYR A 67 12.92 -18.84 5.05
N ASP A 68 13.70 -17.80 4.89
CA ASP A 68 14.63 -17.64 3.77
C ASP A 68 15.78 -18.64 3.80
N PHE A 69 16.34 -18.93 4.99
CA PHE A 69 17.49 -19.84 5.11
C PHE A 69 17.14 -21.28 4.71
N ALA A 70 15.99 -21.78 5.15
CA ALA A 70 15.54 -23.10 4.71
C ALA A 70 15.18 -23.12 3.21
N ALA A 71 14.66 -22.00 2.68
CA ALA A 71 14.37 -21.89 1.26
C ALA A 71 15.65 -21.92 0.42
N TRP A 72 16.69 -21.18 0.77
CA TRP A 72 17.99 -21.25 0.09
C TRP A 72 18.63 -22.63 0.20
N HIS A 73 18.54 -23.27 1.39
CA HIS A 73 19.00 -24.64 1.57
C HIS A 73 18.30 -25.61 0.60
N ASP A 74 16.97 -25.55 0.50
CA ASP A 74 16.20 -26.38 -0.43
C ASP A 74 16.57 -26.10 -1.89
N GLY A 75 16.82 -24.84 -2.23
CA GLY A 75 17.33 -24.45 -3.54
C GLY A 75 18.70 -25.07 -3.85
N MET A 76 19.64 -25.03 -2.91
CA MET A 76 20.96 -25.66 -3.07
C MET A 76 20.86 -27.19 -3.16
N LYS A 77 20.00 -27.78 -2.37
CA LYS A 77 19.76 -29.24 -2.39
C LYS A 77 19.14 -29.69 -3.72
N ALA A 78 18.20 -28.91 -4.26
CA ALA A 78 17.57 -29.22 -5.55
C ALA A 78 18.55 -29.11 -6.74
N LEU A 79 19.62 -28.35 -6.60
CA LEU A 79 20.71 -28.29 -7.59
C LEU A 79 21.68 -29.49 -7.50
N GLY A 80 21.70 -30.19 -6.36
CA GLY A 80 22.72 -31.15 -6.00
C GLY A 80 23.98 -30.47 -5.44
N CYS A 81 24.37 -30.83 -4.22
CA CYS A 81 25.52 -30.23 -3.55
C CYS A 81 26.83 -30.39 -4.36
N GLU A 82 26.96 -31.51 -5.10
CA GLU A 82 28.09 -31.78 -6.01
C GLU A 82 28.15 -30.86 -7.22
N HIS A 83 27.03 -30.29 -7.67
CA HIS A 83 26.97 -29.39 -8.82
C HIS A 83 27.15 -27.92 -8.44
N LEU A 84 27.12 -27.57 -7.17
CA LEU A 84 27.40 -26.20 -6.73
C LEU A 84 28.81 -25.74 -7.11
N VAL A 85 29.75 -26.67 -7.21
CA VAL A 85 31.13 -26.42 -7.63
C VAL A 85 31.27 -26.06 -9.13
N ASP A 86 30.25 -26.28 -9.94
CA ASP A 86 30.24 -25.91 -11.35
C ASP A 86 30.04 -24.40 -11.57
N PHE A 87 29.69 -23.68 -10.51
CA PHE A 87 29.45 -22.24 -10.54
C PHE A 87 30.65 -21.44 -10.00
N ASP A 88 30.90 -20.30 -10.60
CA ASP A 88 31.94 -19.34 -10.17
C ASP A 88 31.46 -18.51 -8.95
N SER A 89 30.14 -18.30 -8.83
CA SER A 89 29.54 -17.70 -7.64
C SER A 89 28.09 -18.13 -7.43
N ILE A 90 27.69 -18.13 -6.16
CA ILE A 90 26.29 -18.33 -5.73
C ILE A 90 25.83 -17.07 -5.04
N THR A 91 24.70 -16.51 -5.48
CA THR A 91 24.05 -15.39 -4.82
C THR A 91 22.76 -15.86 -4.18
N ILE A 92 22.57 -15.55 -2.90
CA ILE A 92 21.29 -15.67 -2.20
C ILE A 92 20.65 -14.28 -2.11
N MET A 93 19.35 -14.23 -2.34
CA MET A 93 18.59 -12.99 -2.29
C MET A 93 17.13 -13.28 -1.94
N ASN A 94 16.44 -12.31 -1.33
CA ASN A 94 15.01 -12.36 -1.10
C ASN A 94 14.30 -11.10 -1.61
N ASP A 95 12.98 -11.10 -1.59
CA ASP A 95 12.10 -10.05 -2.10
C ASP A 95 11.82 -8.90 -1.10
N THR A 96 12.56 -8.82 0.00
CA THR A 96 12.31 -7.81 1.04
C THR A 96 12.81 -6.41 0.70
N CYS A 97 13.36 -6.22 -0.50
CA CYS A 97 13.93 -4.96 -0.97
C CYS A 97 13.39 -4.55 -2.33
N PHE A 98 13.25 -3.23 -2.53
CA PHE A 98 13.11 -2.62 -3.86
C PHE A 98 14.47 -2.44 -4.49
N GLY A 99 14.55 -2.58 -5.82
CA GLY A 99 15.79 -2.44 -6.60
C GLY A 99 15.85 -3.45 -7.76
N PRO A 100 16.97 -3.52 -8.48
CA PRO A 100 18.15 -2.68 -8.26
C PRO A 100 17.92 -1.22 -8.70
N LEU A 101 18.34 -0.27 -7.87
CA LEU A 101 18.23 1.17 -8.15
C LEU A 101 19.26 1.62 -9.20
N TRP A 102 20.36 0.91 -9.29
CA TRP A 102 21.45 1.10 -10.27
C TRP A 102 21.87 -0.23 -10.87
N ASP A 103 22.49 -0.21 -12.04
CA ASP A 103 23.01 -1.40 -12.69
C ASP A 103 23.91 -2.22 -11.75
N MET A 104 23.60 -3.50 -11.62
CA MET A 104 24.32 -4.43 -10.76
C MET A 104 25.65 -4.91 -11.33
N LYS A 105 25.85 -4.82 -12.64
CA LYS A 105 27.05 -5.32 -13.30
C LYS A 105 28.37 -4.73 -12.76
N PRO A 106 28.49 -3.40 -12.51
CA PRO A 106 29.70 -2.83 -11.91
C PRO A 106 30.03 -3.39 -10.53
N TYR A 107 29.01 -3.69 -9.70
CA TYR A 107 29.24 -4.26 -8.37
C TYR A 107 29.81 -5.68 -8.47
N TYR A 108 29.23 -6.54 -9.31
CA TYR A 108 29.77 -7.87 -9.56
C TYR A 108 31.20 -7.81 -10.06
N LEU A 109 31.50 -7.01 -11.07
CA LEU A 109 32.87 -6.87 -11.62
C LEU A 109 33.85 -6.42 -10.53
N LYS A 110 33.48 -5.45 -9.70
CA LYS A 110 34.33 -4.93 -8.62
C LYS A 110 34.68 -6.01 -7.59
N TYR A 111 33.68 -6.69 -7.05
CA TYR A 111 33.91 -7.65 -5.96
C TYR A 111 34.45 -9.00 -6.43
N GLU A 112 34.13 -9.42 -7.64
CA GLU A 112 34.68 -10.64 -8.24
C GLU A 112 36.17 -10.49 -8.60
N ALA A 113 36.59 -9.32 -9.05
CA ALA A 113 37.99 -9.03 -9.34
C ALA A 113 38.84 -8.83 -8.06
N ASP A 114 38.25 -8.57 -6.93
CA ASP A 114 38.96 -8.33 -5.67
C ASP A 114 39.38 -9.67 -5.03
N GLU A 115 40.64 -10.03 -5.14
CA GLU A 115 41.23 -11.26 -4.59
C GLU A 115 41.22 -11.28 -3.05
N ALA A 116 41.01 -10.12 -2.39
CA ALA A 116 40.91 -10.02 -0.94
C ALA A 116 39.48 -10.25 -0.42
N VAL A 117 38.56 -10.71 -1.27
CA VAL A 117 37.14 -10.93 -0.93
C VAL A 117 36.72 -12.33 -1.37
N ASP A 118 36.16 -13.09 -0.47
CA ASP A 118 35.61 -14.44 -0.71
C ASP A 118 34.08 -14.43 -0.79
N PHE A 119 33.44 -13.43 -0.14
CA PHE A 119 31.99 -13.18 -0.26
C PHE A 119 31.69 -11.71 0.01
N TRP A 120 30.55 -11.24 -0.49
CA TRP A 120 30.18 -9.84 -0.33
C TRP A 120 28.67 -9.67 -0.25
N GLY A 121 28.25 -8.52 0.31
CA GLY A 121 26.84 -8.16 0.43
C GLY A 121 26.62 -6.67 0.30
N MET A 122 25.39 -6.22 0.56
CA MET A 122 25.01 -4.82 0.39
C MET A 122 25.38 -3.98 1.61
N THR A 123 24.94 -4.41 2.79
CA THR A 123 25.17 -3.73 4.07
C THR A 123 25.51 -4.73 5.16
N ASN A 124 26.14 -4.27 6.22
CA ASN A 124 26.41 -5.06 7.42
C ASN A 124 25.68 -4.47 8.65
N ASN A 125 25.41 -5.31 9.62
CA ASN A 125 25.01 -4.92 10.96
C ASN A 125 26.24 -4.88 11.87
N ARG A 126 26.32 -3.83 12.70
CA ARG A 126 27.39 -3.69 13.71
C ARG A 126 27.28 -4.73 14.82
N ALA A 127 28.39 -5.11 15.38
CA ALA A 127 28.42 -5.91 16.58
C ALA A 127 27.65 -5.24 17.73
N THR A 128 26.90 -6.04 18.46
CA THR A 128 26.17 -5.66 19.67
C THR A 128 26.51 -6.61 20.80
N LYS A 129 25.86 -6.46 21.96
CA LYS A 129 25.99 -7.46 23.04
C LYS A 129 25.37 -8.81 22.69
N ALA A 130 24.41 -8.84 21.73
CA ALA A 130 23.65 -10.03 21.39
C ALA A 130 24.25 -10.80 20.20
N PHE A 131 24.93 -10.12 19.28
CA PHE A 131 25.47 -10.74 18.06
C PHE A 131 26.74 -10.04 17.57
N LYS A 132 27.56 -10.75 16.83
CA LYS A 132 28.75 -10.23 16.16
C LYS A 132 28.35 -9.44 14.90
N GLU A 133 29.30 -8.67 14.37
CA GLU A 133 29.14 -8.02 13.07
C GLU A 133 28.85 -9.05 11.98
N HIS A 134 27.87 -8.75 11.10
CA HIS A 134 27.48 -9.66 10.02
C HIS A 134 26.87 -8.91 8.84
N ILE A 135 26.96 -9.49 7.65
CA ILE A 135 26.27 -9.03 6.44
C ILE A 135 24.78 -9.30 6.64
N GLN A 136 23.93 -8.37 6.20
CA GLN A 136 22.48 -8.57 6.15
C GLN A 136 22.12 -9.53 5.01
N SER A 137 21.31 -10.54 5.32
CA SER A 137 21.07 -11.70 4.46
C SER A 137 20.18 -11.43 3.23
N TYR A 138 19.58 -10.23 3.10
CA TYR A 138 18.73 -9.94 1.94
C TYR A 138 19.46 -10.01 0.58
N PHE A 139 20.82 -9.92 0.59
CA PHE A 139 21.67 -10.14 -0.55
C PHE A 139 23.08 -10.53 -0.09
N ILE A 140 23.53 -11.73 -0.42
CA ILE A 140 24.92 -12.18 -0.23
C ILE A 140 25.37 -12.96 -1.46
N SER A 141 26.52 -12.61 -2.01
CA SER A 141 27.16 -13.34 -3.10
C SER A 141 28.46 -14.00 -2.64
N PHE A 142 28.53 -15.31 -2.75
CA PHE A 142 29.66 -16.16 -2.37
C PHE A 142 30.48 -16.49 -3.61
N LYS A 143 31.78 -16.24 -3.56
CA LYS A 143 32.71 -16.53 -4.65
C LYS A 143 33.14 -18.00 -4.63
N LYS A 144 33.73 -18.43 -5.72
CA LYS A 144 34.23 -19.79 -5.93
C LYS A 144 35.12 -20.28 -4.79
N SER A 145 36.01 -19.43 -4.25
CA SER A 145 36.90 -19.76 -3.13
C SER A 145 36.13 -20.28 -1.90
N LEU A 146 35.01 -19.65 -1.58
CA LEU A 146 34.16 -20.05 -0.45
C LEU A 146 33.21 -21.20 -0.84
N VAL A 147 32.55 -21.13 -2.03
CA VAL A 147 31.58 -22.14 -2.48
C VAL A 147 32.19 -23.54 -2.52
N HIS A 148 33.48 -23.66 -2.89
CA HIS A 148 34.18 -24.95 -2.97
C HIS A 148 34.72 -25.47 -1.63
N SER A 149 34.55 -24.68 -0.56
CA SER A 149 35.06 -25.07 0.76
C SER A 149 34.17 -26.09 1.47
N LYS A 150 34.76 -26.82 2.40
CA LYS A 150 33.99 -27.71 3.30
C LYS A 150 33.13 -26.92 4.27
N GLU A 151 33.57 -25.72 4.66
CA GLU A 151 32.88 -24.82 5.58
C GLU A 151 31.55 -24.33 4.98
N PHE A 152 31.55 -23.98 3.69
CA PHE A 152 30.32 -23.61 2.98
C PHE A 152 29.32 -24.77 2.98
N ARG A 153 29.77 -25.97 2.61
CA ARG A 153 28.94 -27.18 2.59
C ARG A 153 28.39 -27.49 3.98
N GLN A 154 29.25 -27.52 5.00
CA GLN A 154 28.85 -27.83 6.37
C GLN A 154 27.85 -26.80 6.93
N PHE A 155 28.00 -25.51 6.60
CA PHE A 155 27.03 -24.50 7.04
C PHE A 155 25.63 -24.80 6.49
N TRP A 156 25.54 -25.03 5.19
CA TRP A 156 24.24 -25.28 4.55
C TRP A 156 23.63 -26.64 4.90
N GLU A 157 24.42 -27.70 5.05
CA GLU A 157 23.93 -29.01 5.47
C GLU A 157 23.35 -29.01 6.90
N ASN A 158 23.76 -28.07 7.74
CA ASN A 158 23.28 -27.94 9.12
C ASN A 158 22.04 -27.01 9.26
N ILE A 159 21.49 -26.48 8.17
CA ILE A 159 20.25 -25.70 8.21
C ILE A 159 19.08 -26.65 8.49
N VAL A 160 18.30 -26.31 9.52
CA VAL A 160 17.06 -27.00 9.86
C VAL A 160 15.89 -26.00 9.83
N GLU A 161 14.70 -26.49 9.56
CA GLU A 161 13.49 -25.66 9.56
C GLU A 161 13.12 -25.26 10.98
N LEU A 162 13.27 -23.97 11.28
CA LEU A 162 12.82 -23.36 12.53
C LEU A 162 11.45 -22.71 12.31
N THR A 163 10.64 -22.68 13.35
CA THR A 163 9.26 -22.15 13.26
C THR A 163 9.15 -20.67 13.64
N ASP A 164 10.10 -20.15 14.39
CA ASP A 164 10.16 -18.76 14.81
C ASP A 164 11.17 -17.97 13.97
N VAL A 165 10.78 -16.80 13.47
CA VAL A 165 11.66 -15.96 12.66
C VAL A 165 12.85 -15.42 13.45
N GLN A 166 12.69 -15.15 14.74
CA GLN A 166 13.79 -14.67 15.59
C GLN A 166 14.85 -15.76 15.81
N ASP A 167 14.42 -17.01 15.88
CA ASP A 167 15.33 -18.15 15.93
C ASP A 167 16.12 -18.30 14.62
N VAL A 168 15.50 -18.08 13.46
CA VAL A 168 16.20 -18.08 12.16
C VAL A 168 17.23 -16.97 12.09
N ILE A 169 16.86 -15.75 12.48
CA ILE A 169 17.77 -14.60 12.52
C ILE A 169 18.95 -14.91 13.46
N HIS A 170 18.68 -15.37 14.69
CA HIS A 170 19.70 -15.63 15.69
C HIS A 170 20.63 -16.79 15.33
N ASN A 171 20.11 -17.87 14.76
CA ASN A 171 20.90 -19.08 14.48
C ASN A 171 21.60 -19.04 13.13
N TYR A 172 21.07 -18.29 12.15
CA TYR A 172 21.59 -18.32 10.77
C TYR A 172 22.05 -16.95 10.28
N GLU A 173 21.20 -15.91 10.26
CA GLU A 173 21.58 -14.60 9.71
C GLU A 173 22.76 -13.98 10.45
N THR A 174 22.68 -13.91 11.78
CA THR A 174 23.75 -13.31 12.61
C THR A 174 25.02 -14.16 12.66
N ARG A 175 25.00 -15.41 12.19
CA ARG A 175 26.11 -16.37 12.27
C ARG A 175 26.81 -16.67 10.96
N ILE A 176 26.13 -16.56 9.83
CA ILE A 176 26.71 -16.95 8.52
C ILE A 176 28.04 -16.21 8.24
N THR A 177 28.07 -14.90 8.46
CA THR A 177 29.30 -14.11 8.25
C THR A 177 30.40 -14.54 9.22
N THR A 178 30.06 -14.69 10.50
CA THR A 178 31.02 -15.09 11.54
C THR A 178 31.60 -16.48 11.27
N ALA A 179 30.78 -17.45 10.87
CA ALA A 179 31.21 -18.82 10.59
C ALA A 179 32.30 -18.85 9.49
N PHE A 180 32.10 -18.08 8.43
CA PHE A 180 33.06 -18.04 7.33
C PHE A 180 34.32 -17.20 7.67
N VAL A 181 34.15 -16.09 8.42
CA VAL A 181 35.30 -15.29 8.86
C VAL A 181 36.19 -16.06 9.84
N GLU A 182 35.62 -16.80 10.78
CA GLU A 182 36.38 -17.66 11.69
C GLU A 182 37.11 -18.80 10.99
N ALA A 183 36.58 -19.24 9.83
CA ALA A 183 37.25 -20.20 8.96
C ALA A 183 38.33 -19.56 8.05
N GLY A 184 38.55 -18.26 8.13
CA GLY A 184 39.61 -17.55 7.40
C GLY A 184 39.17 -16.86 6.11
N PHE A 185 37.88 -16.88 5.77
CA PHE A 185 37.34 -16.19 4.61
C PHE A 185 37.08 -14.70 4.89
N ARG A 186 37.18 -13.86 3.88
CA ARG A 186 37.11 -12.40 3.98
C ARG A 186 35.90 -11.86 3.24
N TYR A 187 35.22 -10.89 3.82
CA TYR A 187 34.08 -10.26 3.22
C TYR A 187 34.22 -8.74 3.06
N LYS A 188 33.41 -8.17 2.18
CA LYS A 188 33.15 -6.73 2.05
C LYS A 188 31.66 -6.47 1.82
N THR A 189 31.26 -5.24 2.08
CA THR A 189 29.92 -4.75 1.75
C THR A 189 30.00 -3.54 0.83
N VAL A 190 28.93 -3.28 0.07
CA VAL A 190 28.82 -2.06 -0.73
C VAL A 190 28.86 -0.84 0.18
N PHE A 191 28.14 -0.92 1.28
CA PHE A 191 28.14 0.09 2.33
C PHE A 191 28.50 -0.55 3.68
N ASP A 192 29.69 -0.22 4.16
CA ASP A 192 30.19 -0.65 5.46
C ASP A 192 29.68 0.29 6.56
N THR A 193 28.61 -0.09 7.21
CA THR A 193 27.95 0.72 8.24
C THR A 193 28.79 0.93 9.49
N THR A 194 29.82 0.09 9.72
CA THR A 194 30.68 0.21 10.91
C THR A 194 31.51 1.49 10.92
N LYS A 195 31.72 2.09 9.75
CA LYS A 195 32.46 3.33 9.55
C LYS A 195 31.62 4.60 9.71
N GLU A 196 30.31 4.47 9.83
CA GLU A 196 29.39 5.61 9.88
C GLU A 196 29.04 6.03 11.31
N ASP A 197 28.67 7.29 11.51
CA ASP A 197 28.15 7.77 12.78
C ASP A 197 26.68 7.34 13.00
N SER A 198 26.43 6.50 13.97
CA SER A 198 25.07 6.04 14.33
C SER A 198 24.52 6.70 15.61
N SER A 199 25.18 7.73 16.11
CA SER A 199 24.86 8.31 17.42
C SER A 199 23.49 9.01 17.49
N SER A 200 22.95 9.43 16.34
CA SER A 200 21.61 10.03 16.25
C SER A 200 20.49 9.00 15.99
N MET A 201 20.86 7.73 15.79
CA MET A 201 19.90 6.68 15.46
C MET A 201 19.45 5.94 16.71
N LEU A 202 18.18 5.50 16.74
CA LEU A 202 17.64 4.65 17.81
C LEU A 202 18.31 3.27 17.79
N HIS A 203 18.51 2.72 16.60
CA HIS A 203 19.21 1.47 16.35
C HIS A 203 20.25 1.67 15.25
N ALA A 204 21.30 0.90 15.29
CA ALA A 204 22.41 0.99 14.32
C ALA A 204 22.14 0.22 13.01
N ASP A 205 20.94 -0.23 12.74
CA ASP A 205 20.55 -0.79 11.44
C ASP A 205 20.24 0.34 10.45
N PHE A 206 21.24 0.69 9.64
CA PHE A 206 21.13 1.74 8.62
C PHE A 206 20.12 1.38 7.52
N SER A 207 20.02 0.11 7.15
CA SER A 207 19.11 -0.33 6.09
C SER A 207 17.63 -0.15 6.46
N TYR A 208 17.33 -0.02 7.73
CA TYR A 208 15.97 0.18 8.23
C TYR A 208 15.73 1.62 8.72
N TYR A 209 16.65 2.16 9.52
CA TYR A 209 16.43 3.45 10.21
C TYR A 209 17.08 4.64 9.52
N ASN A 210 17.92 4.43 8.49
CA ASN A 210 18.55 5.52 7.74
C ASN A 210 18.60 5.22 6.23
N PRO A 211 17.45 5.16 5.54
CA PRO A 211 17.40 4.87 4.11
C PRO A 211 18.11 5.93 3.26
N THR A 212 18.26 7.17 3.76
CA THR A 212 19.03 8.20 3.07
C THR A 212 20.51 7.87 2.96
N ALA A 213 21.09 7.22 3.98
CA ALA A 213 22.46 6.72 3.90
C ALA A 213 22.61 5.62 2.84
N ILE A 214 21.61 4.73 2.73
CA ILE A 214 21.56 3.70 1.69
C ILE A 214 21.66 4.33 0.29
N LEU A 215 20.84 5.35 0.02
CA LEU A 215 20.87 6.06 -1.27
C LEU A 215 22.17 6.83 -1.48
N LYS A 216 22.68 7.52 -0.46
CA LYS A 216 23.94 8.28 -0.51
C LYS A 216 25.15 7.39 -0.84
N HIS A 217 25.18 6.18 -0.33
CA HIS A 217 26.26 5.22 -0.59
C HIS A 217 26.01 4.34 -1.81
N HIS A 218 25.01 4.68 -2.64
CA HIS A 218 24.66 3.95 -3.88
C HIS A 218 24.45 2.44 -3.63
N VAL A 219 23.82 2.08 -2.51
CA VAL A 219 23.41 0.68 -2.30
C VAL A 219 22.26 0.37 -3.24
N PRO A 220 22.37 -0.64 -4.11
CA PRO A 220 21.37 -0.91 -5.16
C PRO A 220 20.00 -1.31 -4.66
N PHE A 221 19.84 -1.60 -3.38
CA PHE A 221 18.60 -2.10 -2.80
C PHE A 221 18.20 -1.31 -1.56
N ILE A 222 16.90 -0.98 -1.47
CA ILE A 222 16.29 -0.34 -0.31
C ILE A 222 15.21 -1.26 0.27
N LYS A 223 15.23 -1.51 1.58
CA LYS A 223 14.25 -2.40 2.22
C LYS A 223 12.84 -1.85 2.12
N VAL A 224 11.86 -2.72 1.81
CA VAL A 224 10.43 -2.39 1.82
C VAL A 224 10.04 -1.77 3.17
N LYS A 225 10.43 -2.40 4.28
CA LYS A 225 10.16 -1.91 5.64
C LYS A 225 10.82 -0.56 5.96
N ALA A 226 11.88 -0.16 5.25
CA ALA A 226 12.52 1.14 5.47
C ALA A 226 11.65 2.31 5.01
N ILE A 227 10.90 2.14 3.93
CA ILE A 227 9.94 3.15 3.45
C ILE A 227 8.85 3.36 4.50
N ASP A 228 8.26 2.27 4.98
CA ASP A 228 7.19 2.31 5.98
C ASP A 228 7.65 2.88 7.34
N ALA A 229 8.82 2.47 7.82
CA ALA A 229 9.36 2.97 9.08
C ALA A 229 9.78 4.46 9.04
N ASN A 230 9.97 5.01 7.84
CA ASN A 230 10.44 6.39 7.64
C ASN A 230 9.43 7.22 6.83
N GLN A 231 8.13 7.08 7.11
CA GLN A 231 7.04 7.75 6.36
C GLN A 231 7.22 9.26 6.24
N HIS A 232 7.82 9.90 7.23
CA HIS A 232 8.06 11.35 7.25
C HIS A 232 9.04 11.84 6.16
N ILE A 233 9.89 10.94 5.64
CA ILE A 233 10.82 11.24 4.54
C ILE A 233 10.51 10.42 3.28
N ALA A 234 9.50 9.55 3.31
CA ALA A 234 9.16 8.69 2.17
C ALA A 234 8.95 9.48 0.86
N PRO A 235 8.27 10.65 0.82
CA PRO A 235 8.17 11.44 -0.39
C PRO A 235 9.52 11.82 -0.99
N TYR A 236 10.49 12.21 -0.16
CA TYR A 236 11.85 12.56 -0.62
C TYR A 236 12.62 11.35 -1.13
N LEU A 237 12.42 10.19 -0.51
CA LEU A 237 13.03 8.94 -0.97
C LEU A 237 12.50 8.55 -2.35
N LEU A 238 11.18 8.66 -2.54
CA LEU A 238 10.52 8.38 -3.83
C LEU A 238 10.99 9.36 -4.92
N ASP A 239 11.01 10.66 -4.63
CA ASP A 239 11.52 11.68 -5.54
C ASP A 239 12.99 11.44 -5.93
N PHE A 240 13.83 11.12 -4.95
CA PHE A 240 15.24 10.82 -5.22
C PHE A 240 15.39 9.59 -6.13
N ILE A 241 14.64 8.53 -5.84
CA ILE A 241 14.69 7.29 -6.63
C ILE A 241 14.26 7.58 -8.07
N ASP A 242 13.15 8.28 -8.25
CA ASP A 242 12.61 8.61 -9.55
C ASP A 242 13.55 9.49 -10.39
N GLN A 243 14.17 10.51 -9.77
CA GLN A 243 14.99 11.50 -10.47
C GLN A 243 16.46 11.09 -10.63
N LYS A 244 16.99 10.24 -9.76
CA LYS A 244 18.43 9.96 -9.65
C LYS A 244 18.81 8.51 -9.91
N THR A 245 17.85 7.64 -10.16
CA THR A 245 18.08 6.22 -10.46
C THR A 245 17.31 5.81 -11.72
N SER A 246 17.55 4.60 -12.20
CA SER A 246 16.78 4.02 -13.31
C SER A 246 15.55 3.21 -12.82
N TYR A 247 15.33 3.15 -11.52
CA TYR A 247 14.25 2.37 -10.93
C TYR A 247 12.93 3.14 -10.99
N PRO A 248 11.85 2.58 -11.54
CA PRO A 248 10.54 3.23 -11.55
C PRO A 248 9.96 3.34 -10.14
N ALA A 249 9.89 4.56 -9.59
CA ALA A 249 9.35 4.78 -8.24
C ALA A 249 7.88 4.34 -8.11
N SER A 250 7.13 4.27 -9.22
CA SER A 250 5.77 3.73 -9.28
C SER A 250 5.68 2.30 -8.73
N LEU A 251 6.69 1.45 -8.97
CA LEU A 251 6.72 0.07 -8.45
C LEU A 251 6.72 0.03 -6.91
N ILE A 252 7.33 1.02 -6.26
CA ILE A 252 7.28 1.16 -4.80
C ILE A 252 5.87 1.57 -4.38
N VAL A 253 5.31 2.61 -5.01
CA VAL A 253 3.98 3.13 -4.70
C VAL A 253 2.92 2.04 -4.89
N ASP A 254 2.99 1.29 -5.98
CA ASP A 254 2.05 0.22 -6.31
C ASP A 254 2.11 -0.92 -5.28
N HIS A 255 3.33 -1.39 -4.96
CA HIS A 255 3.50 -2.42 -3.94
C HIS A 255 3.01 -1.95 -2.55
N MET A 256 3.43 -0.75 -2.13
CA MET A 256 3.02 -0.20 -0.83
C MET A 256 1.50 0.02 -0.76
N SER A 257 0.86 0.41 -1.86
CA SER A 257 -0.60 0.56 -1.95
C SER A 257 -1.35 -0.78 -1.85
N GLN A 258 -0.72 -1.88 -2.25
CA GLN A 258 -1.31 -3.23 -2.12
C GLN A 258 -1.20 -3.79 -0.70
N VAL A 259 -0.09 -3.51 -0.01
CA VAL A 259 0.20 -4.11 1.30
C VAL A 259 -0.26 -3.26 2.49
N HIS A 260 -0.35 -1.94 2.31
CA HIS A 260 -0.84 -1.03 3.35
C HIS A 260 -2.30 -0.65 3.11
N PRO A 261 -3.05 -0.35 4.18
CA PRO A 261 -4.39 0.21 4.05
C PRO A 261 -4.41 1.52 3.26
N PRO A 262 -5.52 1.87 2.62
CA PRO A 262 -5.67 3.08 1.79
C PRO A 262 -5.33 4.41 2.45
N ASP A 263 -5.33 4.47 3.77
CA ASP A 263 -5.06 5.69 4.57
C ASP A 263 -3.58 5.98 4.83
N ALA A 264 -2.65 5.22 4.24
CA ALA A 264 -1.22 5.51 4.33
C ALA A 264 -0.91 6.91 3.77
N LYS A 265 -0.74 7.89 4.66
CA LYS A 265 -0.72 9.34 4.32
C LYS A 265 0.32 9.73 3.29
N TYR A 266 1.52 9.13 3.35
CA TYR A 266 2.60 9.44 2.42
C TYR A 266 2.33 8.98 0.98
N LEU A 267 1.37 8.05 0.80
CA LEU A 267 0.93 7.59 -0.52
C LEU A 267 -0.20 8.44 -1.12
N LEU A 268 -0.94 9.21 -0.29
CA LEU A 268 -2.12 9.94 -0.74
C LEU A 268 -1.81 11.00 -1.81
N ALA A 269 -0.60 11.57 -1.79
CA ALA A 269 -0.15 12.51 -2.81
C ALA A 269 -0.12 11.90 -4.22
N HIS A 270 0.11 10.60 -4.33
CA HIS A 270 0.14 9.83 -5.58
C HIS A 270 -1.24 9.33 -6.02
N LYS A 271 -2.30 9.60 -5.24
CA LYS A 271 -3.66 9.13 -5.52
C LYS A 271 -4.52 10.12 -6.30
N TYR A 272 -4.06 11.33 -6.52
CA TYR A 272 -4.80 12.28 -7.35
C TYR A 272 -4.85 11.84 -8.81
N LEU A 273 -5.95 12.22 -9.50
CA LEU A 273 -6.09 11.94 -10.93
C LEU A 273 -4.87 12.49 -11.67
N PRO A 274 -4.20 11.69 -12.51
CA PRO A 274 -3.07 12.15 -13.30
C PRO A 274 -3.54 13.09 -14.42
N GLU A 275 -2.70 14.05 -14.77
CA GLU A 275 -2.86 14.81 -16.01
C GLU A 275 -2.44 13.92 -17.19
N GLN A 276 -3.40 13.51 -18.00
CA GLN A 276 -3.19 12.65 -19.16
C GLN A 276 -4.18 12.95 -20.27
N PRO A 277 -3.84 12.67 -21.53
CA PRO A 277 -4.79 12.77 -22.64
C PRO A 277 -6.00 11.88 -22.41
N ILE A 278 -7.19 12.40 -22.70
CA ILE A 278 -8.43 11.64 -22.57
C ILE A 278 -8.45 10.51 -23.62
N SER A 279 -8.66 9.30 -23.14
CA SER A 279 -8.73 8.09 -23.96
C SER A 279 -9.72 7.09 -23.34
N ILE A 280 -10.91 7.02 -23.91
CA ILE A 280 -11.96 6.08 -23.49
C ILE A 280 -12.20 5.12 -24.65
N ALA A 281 -12.01 3.82 -24.41
CA ALA A 281 -12.22 2.81 -25.44
C ALA A 281 -13.72 2.73 -25.81
N PRO A 282 -14.10 2.86 -27.09
CA PRO A 282 -15.51 2.83 -27.51
C PRO A 282 -16.24 1.51 -27.18
N SER A 283 -15.49 0.43 -26.94
CA SER A 283 -16.05 -0.88 -26.58
C SER A 283 -16.52 -0.98 -25.12
N LYS A 284 -16.19 0.00 -24.29
CA LYS A 284 -16.54 -0.02 -22.87
C LYS A 284 -18.00 0.34 -22.67
N LYS A 285 -18.70 -0.48 -21.87
CA LYS A 285 -20.07 -0.23 -21.45
C LYS A 285 -20.09 0.59 -20.18
N ILE A 286 -20.73 1.74 -20.20
CA ILE A 286 -20.75 2.70 -19.12
C ILE A 286 -22.18 2.91 -18.65
N ALA A 287 -22.42 2.79 -17.34
CA ALA A 287 -23.67 3.17 -16.70
C ALA A 287 -23.48 4.41 -15.82
N VAL A 288 -24.46 5.29 -15.85
CA VAL A 288 -24.60 6.37 -14.86
C VAL A 288 -25.85 6.09 -14.05
N HIS A 289 -25.69 5.70 -12.80
CA HIS A 289 -26.80 5.56 -11.85
C HIS A 289 -27.01 6.88 -11.10
N LEU A 290 -28.24 7.42 -11.18
CA LEU A 290 -28.65 8.61 -10.45
C LEU A 290 -29.87 8.30 -9.57
N HIS A 291 -29.71 8.36 -8.24
CA HIS A 291 -30.84 8.30 -7.33
C HIS A 291 -31.50 9.68 -7.19
N VAL A 292 -32.73 9.80 -7.71
CA VAL A 292 -33.48 11.08 -7.71
C VAL A 292 -34.55 11.07 -6.62
N PHE A 293 -34.21 11.59 -5.46
CA PHE A 293 -35.17 11.89 -4.39
C PHE A 293 -35.76 13.31 -4.53
N TYR A 294 -34.96 14.28 -4.95
CA TYR A 294 -35.34 15.67 -5.21
C TYR A 294 -35.36 15.92 -6.70
N ALA A 295 -36.54 15.84 -7.32
CA ALA A 295 -36.69 15.94 -8.77
C ALA A 295 -36.30 17.34 -9.32
N ASP A 296 -36.47 18.38 -8.53
CA ASP A 296 -36.07 19.77 -8.87
C ASP A 296 -34.55 19.95 -9.08
N LEU A 297 -33.74 19.01 -8.61
CA LEU A 297 -32.29 19.01 -8.83
C LEU A 297 -31.85 18.21 -10.07
N LEU A 298 -32.75 17.48 -10.72
CA LEU A 298 -32.40 16.60 -11.85
C LEU A 298 -31.79 17.38 -13.02
N SER A 299 -32.31 18.57 -13.33
CA SER A 299 -31.82 19.37 -14.44
C SER A 299 -30.35 19.77 -14.29
N GLU A 300 -29.87 20.01 -13.07
CA GLU A 300 -28.45 20.31 -12.76
C GLU A 300 -27.53 19.13 -13.17
N PHE A 301 -27.97 17.90 -12.90
CA PHE A 301 -27.22 16.71 -13.29
C PHE A 301 -27.27 16.44 -14.80
N LEU A 302 -28.45 16.61 -15.43
CA LEU A 302 -28.60 16.41 -16.87
C LEU A 302 -27.76 17.42 -17.67
N GLU A 303 -27.67 18.68 -17.21
CA GLU A 303 -26.77 19.66 -17.79
C GLU A 303 -25.31 19.22 -17.68
N ALA A 304 -24.87 18.74 -16.50
CA ALA A 304 -23.51 18.26 -16.32
C ALA A 304 -23.22 17.00 -17.18
N PHE A 305 -24.18 16.07 -17.31
CA PHE A 305 -24.04 14.88 -18.15
C PHE A 305 -24.00 15.21 -19.65
N SER A 306 -24.62 16.30 -20.10
CA SER A 306 -24.57 16.72 -21.50
C SER A 306 -23.16 17.07 -22.01
N HIS A 307 -22.20 17.22 -21.10
CA HIS A 307 -20.80 17.48 -21.41
C HIS A 307 -19.94 16.21 -21.48
N PHE A 308 -20.50 15.02 -21.32
CA PHE A 308 -19.76 13.78 -21.48
C PHE A 308 -19.45 13.51 -22.96
N HIS A 309 -18.23 13.04 -23.22
CA HIS A 309 -17.77 12.69 -24.58
C HIS A 309 -17.71 11.16 -24.80
N PHE A 310 -18.56 10.43 -24.11
CA PHE A 310 -18.70 8.99 -24.22
C PHE A 310 -20.18 8.57 -24.18
N ASP A 311 -20.49 7.43 -24.74
CA ASP A 311 -21.81 6.83 -24.67
C ASP A 311 -22.05 6.18 -23.32
N TYR A 312 -23.25 6.34 -22.75
CA TYR A 312 -23.60 5.76 -21.46
C TYR A 312 -25.11 5.48 -21.37
N ASP A 313 -25.47 4.51 -20.54
CA ASP A 313 -26.85 4.27 -20.14
C ASP A 313 -27.17 5.00 -18.83
N LEU A 314 -28.20 5.84 -18.85
CA LEU A 314 -28.67 6.55 -17.65
C LEU A 314 -29.74 5.70 -16.94
N LEU A 315 -29.40 5.24 -15.74
CA LEU A 315 -30.28 4.49 -14.85
C LEU A 315 -30.73 5.39 -13.70
N ILE A 316 -32.02 5.69 -13.63
CA ILE A 316 -32.57 6.53 -12.58
C ILE A 316 -33.38 5.67 -11.61
N THR A 317 -33.10 5.80 -10.30
CA THR A 317 -33.97 5.27 -9.25
C THR A 317 -34.68 6.40 -8.52
N THR A 318 -35.89 6.15 -8.05
CA THR A 318 -36.70 7.12 -7.30
C THR A 318 -37.65 6.43 -6.33
N ASP A 319 -38.21 7.19 -5.37
CA ASP A 319 -39.02 6.65 -4.28
C ASP A 319 -40.46 6.35 -4.65
N SER A 320 -41.05 6.98 -5.69
CA SER A 320 -42.47 6.87 -5.95
C SER A 320 -42.86 6.95 -7.44
N LYS A 321 -44.02 6.39 -7.75
CA LYS A 321 -44.60 6.51 -9.09
C LYS A 321 -44.90 7.96 -9.50
N ALA A 322 -45.26 8.81 -8.53
CA ALA A 322 -45.51 10.24 -8.77
C ALA A 322 -44.23 10.94 -9.21
N LYS A 323 -43.12 10.76 -8.51
CA LYS A 323 -41.83 11.31 -8.92
C LYS A 323 -41.32 10.71 -10.23
N LYS A 324 -41.55 9.43 -10.48
CA LYS A 324 -41.27 8.84 -11.81
C LYS A 324 -41.97 9.58 -12.96
N ALA A 325 -43.21 10.03 -12.75
CA ALA A 325 -43.94 10.81 -13.75
C ALA A 325 -43.34 12.23 -13.92
N GLU A 326 -42.97 12.89 -12.83
CA GLU A 326 -42.27 14.17 -12.80
C GLU A 326 -40.92 14.08 -13.53
N ILE A 327 -40.07 13.11 -13.19
CA ILE A 327 -38.77 12.85 -13.83
C ILE A 327 -38.95 12.64 -15.35
N LYS A 328 -39.96 11.89 -15.79
CA LYS A 328 -40.25 11.73 -17.20
C LYS A 328 -40.58 13.04 -17.91
N GLY A 329 -41.24 13.99 -17.22
CA GLY A 329 -41.48 15.34 -17.72
C GLY A 329 -40.17 16.08 -17.98
N ILE A 330 -39.29 16.13 -16.97
CA ILE A 330 -38.01 16.81 -17.05
C ILE A 330 -37.12 16.21 -18.15
N LEU A 331 -37.07 14.88 -18.26
CA LEU A 331 -36.30 14.19 -19.30
C LEU A 331 -36.80 14.55 -20.73
N ARG A 332 -38.09 14.69 -20.92
CA ARG A 332 -38.63 15.12 -22.23
C ARG A 332 -38.24 16.56 -22.56
N GLU A 333 -38.28 17.44 -21.57
CA GLU A 333 -37.92 18.85 -21.76
C GLU A 333 -36.44 19.02 -22.07
N SER A 334 -35.58 18.20 -21.47
CA SER A 334 -34.12 18.21 -21.71
C SER A 334 -33.67 17.40 -22.92
N GLY A 335 -34.56 16.61 -23.54
CA GLY A 335 -34.21 15.70 -24.63
C GLY A 335 -33.39 14.48 -24.18
N ALA A 336 -33.25 14.26 -22.89
CA ALA A 336 -32.51 13.13 -22.35
C ALA A 336 -33.35 11.85 -22.25
N SER A 337 -32.70 10.69 -22.32
CA SER A 337 -33.33 9.38 -22.16
C SER A 337 -32.75 8.66 -20.95
N ALA A 338 -33.61 8.02 -20.17
CA ALA A 338 -33.19 7.23 -19.02
C ALA A 338 -34.13 6.06 -18.77
N ASP A 339 -33.60 5.00 -18.16
CA ASP A 339 -34.42 3.94 -17.60
C ASP A 339 -34.75 4.25 -16.15
N ILE A 340 -36.04 4.32 -15.80
CA ILE A 340 -36.47 4.79 -14.47
C ILE A 340 -37.12 3.66 -13.68
N LEU A 341 -36.54 3.33 -12.52
CA LEU A 341 -37.08 2.35 -11.59
C LEU A 341 -37.62 3.05 -10.34
N VAL A 342 -38.65 2.47 -9.74
CA VAL A 342 -39.19 2.89 -8.45
C VAL A 342 -38.72 1.87 -7.41
N THR A 343 -37.85 2.30 -6.51
CA THR A 343 -37.17 1.45 -5.52
C THR A 343 -37.55 1.79 -4.07
N GLY A 344 -38.43 2.78 -3.85
CA GLY A 344 -38.65 3.30 -2.49
C GLY A 344 -37.53 4.25 -2.03
N ASN A 345 -37.57 4.65 -0.76
CA ASN A 345 -36.59 5.57 -0.16
C ASN A 345 -35.90 4.97 1.07
N ILE A 346 -36.11 3.69 1.36
CA ILE A 346 -35.37 3.02 2.43
C ILE A 346 -33.94 2.78 1.92
N GLY A 347 -32.95 3.08 2.77
CA GLY A 347 -31.55 2.96 2.39
C GLY A 347 -30.99 4.11 1.54
N ARG A 348 -31.73 5.22 1.44
CA ARG A 348 -31.34 6.46 0.74
C ARG A 348 -30.92 6.19 -0.73
N ASP A 349 -29.68 6.48 -1.09
CA ASP A 349 -29.09 6.26 -2.42
C ASP A 349 -28.39 4.89 -2.54
N VAL A 350 -27.91 4.35 -1.41
CA VAL A 350 -27.12 3.11 -1.39
C VAL A 350 -27.96 1.89 -1.73
N LEU A 351 -29.06 1.64 -1.00
CA LEU A 351 -29.89 0.46 -1.26
C LEU A 351 -30.52 0.49 -2.68
N PRO A 352 -31.04 1.62 -3.17
CA PRO A 352 -31.44 1.74 -4.57
C PRO A 352 -30.37 1.37 -5.59
N MET A 353 -29.08 1.70 -5.34
CA MET A 353 -27.97 1.26 -6.17
C MET A 353 -27.79 -0.26 -6.12
N LEU A 354 -27.79 -0.83 -4.92
CA LEU A 354 -27.59 -2.27 -4.73
C LEU A 354 -28.72 -3.11 -5.36
N THR A 355 -29.97 -2.60 -5.38
CA THR A 355 -31.09 -3.27 -6.07
C THR A 355 -30.90 -3.39 -7.59
N LEU A 356 -29.98 -2.64 -8.17
CA LEU A 356 -29.62 -2.73 -9.59
C LEU A 356 -28.50 -3.74 -9.88
N LYS A 357 -28.11 -4.59 -8.93
CA LYS A 357 -27.01 -5.57 -9.03
C LYS A 357 -26.92 -6.25 -10.39
N GLU A 358 -28.00 -6.93 -10.81
CA GLU A 358 -28.07 -7.69 -12.06
C GLU A 358 -27.87 -6.83 -13.31
N ARG A 359 -28.23 -5.57 -13.23
CA ARG A 359 -28.07 -4.62 -14.34
C ARG A 359 -26.67 -4.04 -14.36
N LEU A 360 -26.18 -3.56 -13.20
CA LEU A 360 -24.87 -2.91 -13.08
C LEU A 360 -23.72 -3.88 -13.34
N SER A 361 -23.92 -5.19 -13.08
CA SER A 361 -22.91 -6.22 -13.39
C SER A 361 -22.59 -6.38 -14.87
N GLN A 362 -23.38 -5.77 -15.77
CA GLN A 362 -23.19 -5.82 -17.23
C GLN A 362 -22.34 -4.69 -17.78
N TYR A 363 -21.91 -3.74 -16.92
CA TYR A 363 -21.15 -2.56 -17.29
C TYR A 363 -19.70 -2.65 -16.79
N ASP A 364 -18.78 -2.10 -17.59
CA ASP A 364 -17.37 -2.00 -17.24
C ASP A 364 -17.13 -0.90 -16.21
N TYR A 365 -17.78 0.26 -16.39
CA TYR A 365 -17.64 1.42 -15.52
C TYR A 365 -19.01 1.93 -15.08
N ILE A 366 -19.11 2.28 -13.81
CA ILE A 366 -20.36 2.74 -13.19
C ILE A 366 -20.09 4.03 -12.45
N GLY A 367 -20.83 5.10 -12.82
CA GLY A 367 -20.93 6.32 -12.03
C GLY A 367 -22.14 6.23 -11.11
N HIS A 368 -21.99 6.49 -9.83
CA HIS A 368 -23.08 6.55 -8.88
C HIS A 368 -23.20 7.92 -8.24
N PHE A 369 -24.38 8.53 -8.37
CA PHE A 369 -24.69 9.86 -7.88
C PHE A 369 -26.11 9.92 -7.31
N HIS A 370 -26.40 11.00 -6.56
CA HIS A 370 -27.76 11.21 -6.04
C HIS A 370 -28.10 12.69 -5.85
N THR A 371 -29.38 13.03 -5.95
CA THR A 371 -29.85 14.37 -5.63
C THR A 371 -29.87 14.56 -4.13
N LYS A 372 -29.13 15.57 -3.61
CA LYS A 372 -28.97 15.82 -2.19
C LYS A 372 -29.33 17.24 -1.79
N LYS A 373 -30.21 17.35 -0.79
CA LYS A 373 -30.43 18.59 -0.02
C LYS A 373 -30.11 18.28 1.43
N SER A 374 -28.96 18.74 1.94
CA SER A 374 -28.56 18.51 3.34
C SER A 374 -29.45 19.35 4.26
N LYS A 375 -30.52 18.76 4.77
CA LYS A 375 -31.48 19.44 5.67
C LYS A 375 -30.87 19.82 7.02
N GLU A 376 -29.82 19.11 7.43
CA GLU A 376 -29.12 19.27 8.70
C GLU A 376 -28.00 20.33 8.61
N ALA A 377 -27.57 20.69 7.41
CA ALA A 377 -26.67 21.78 7.16
C ALA A 377 -27.47 23.04 6.77
N ASP A 378 -26.93 24.23 7.05
CA ASP A 378 -27.58 25.41 6.53
C ASP A 378 -27.62 25.36 4.99
N PHE A 379 -28.51 26.16 4.40
CA PHE A 379 -28.75 26.17 2.95
C PHE A 379 -27.46 26.29 2.13
N TRP A 380 -26.54 27.14 2.55
CA TRP A 380 -25.29 27.39 1.83
C TRP A 380 -24.34 26.19 1.87
N ALA A 381 -24.22 25.53 3.01
CA ALA A 381 -23.35 24.38 3.18
C ALA A 381 -23.83 23.20 2.34
N GLY A 382 -25.14 22.94 2.33
CA GLY A 382 -25.72 21.86 1.53
C GLY A 382 -25.58 22.08 0.03
N GLN A 383 -25.78 23.30 -0.44
CA GLN A 383 -25.61 23.67 -1.84
C GLN A 383 -24.14 23.60 -2.27
N SER A 384 -23.23 24.17 -1.47
CA SER A 384 -21.79 24.14 -1.73
C SER A 384 -21.27 22.70 -1.83
N TRP A 385 -21.65 21.86 -0.89
CA TRP A 385 -21.24 20.45 -0.90
C TRP A 385 -21.68 19.72 -2.18
N ARG A 386 -22.97 19.85 -2.58
CA ARG A 386 -23.46 19.24 -3.82
C ARG A 386 -22.73 19.76 -5.06
N THR A 387 -22.57 21.08 -5.16
CA THR A 387 -21.87 21.72 -6.28
C THR A 387 -20.43 21.22 -6.40
N GLU A 388 -19.70 21.14 -5.28
CA GLU A 388 -18.33 20.62 -5.27
C GLU A 388 -18.26 19.15 -5.68
N LEU A 389 -19.22 18.31 -5.25
CA LEU A 389 -19.27 16.91 -5.68
C LEU A 389 -19.52 16.78 -7.17
N ILE A 390 -20.39 17.61 -7.76
CA ILE A 390 -20.61 17.66 -9.21
C ILE A 390 -19.32 18.10 -9.92
N ASP A 391 -18.66 19.14 -9.42
CA ASP A 391 -17.41 19.66 -9.98
C ASP A 391 -16.29 18.59 -9.95
N MET A 392 -16.19 17.79 -8.88
CA MET A 392 -15.17 16.76 -8.72
C MET A 392 -15.49 15.43 -9.40
N MET A 393 -16.77 15.03 -9.44
CA MET A 393 -17.10 13.65 -9.81
C MET A 393 -17.92 13.53 -11.11
N VAL A 394 -18.62 14.58 -11.50
CA VAL A 394 -19.45 14.56 -12.73
C VAL A 394 -18.74 15.27 -13.88
N LYS A 395 -18.33 16.52 -13.69
CA LYS A 395 -17.69 17.29 -14.78
C LYS A 395 -16.41 16.66 -15.34
N PRO A 396 -15.48 16.09 -14.52
CA PRO A 396 -14.27 15.45 -15.03
C PRO A 396 -14.46 13.97 -15.41
N ALA A 397 -15.66 13.52 -15.73
CA ALA A 397 -15.96 12.11 -15.99
C ALA A 397 -15.07 11.48 -17.08
N ASP A 398 -14.76 12.22 -18.14
CA ASP A 398 -13.88 11.74 -19.22
C ASP A 398 -12.47 11.40 -18.68
N GLN A 399 -11.90 12.25 -17.82
CA GLN A 399 -10.61 12.01 -17.19
C GLN A 399 -10.67 10.86 -16.19
N ILE A 400 -11.76 10.77 -15.44
CA ILE A 400 -12.00 9.69 -14.49
C ILE A 400 -12.06 8.34 -15.21
N LEU A 401 -12.83 8.24 -16.29
CA LEU A 401 -12.95 7.01 -17.06
C LEU A 401 -11.64 6.62 -17.75
N THR A 402 -10.90 7.61 -18.26
CA THR A 402 -9.54 7.40 -18.78
C THR A 402 -8.63 6.78 -17.72
N THR A 403 -8.74 7.25 -16.47
CA THR A 403 -7.96 6.72 -15.35
C THR A 403 -8.41 5.31 -14.95
N LEU A 404 -9.71 5.04 -14.95
CA LEU A 404 -10.26 3.71 -14.68
C LEU A 404 -9.89 2.67 -15.75
N ALA A 405 -9.44 3.10 -16.93
CA ALA A 405 -8.99 2.17 -17.97
C ALA A 405 -7.74 1.39 -17.54
N ALA A 406 -6.95 1.90 -16.59
CA ALA A 406 -5.86 1.12 -15.99
C ALA A 406 -6.43 -0.04 -15.16
N ASP A 407 -5.91 -1.25 -15.37
CA ASP A 407 -6.43 -2.46 -14.74
C ASP A 407 -6.39 -2.40 -13.22
N ALA A 408 -5.33 -1.84 -12.66
CA ALA A 408 -5.14 -1.71 -11.22
C ALA A 408 -6.11 -0.73 -10.53
N ILE A 409 -6.74 0.21 -11.25
CA ILE A 409 -7.63 1.21 -10.65
C ILE A 409 -9.06 0.71 -10.64
N GLY A 410 -9.66 0.56 -9.47
CA GLY A 410 -11.02 0.05 -9.30
C GLY A 410 -12.08 1.10 -8.95
N ILE A 411 -11.68 2.21 -8.34
CA ILE A 411 -12.59 3.24 -7.85
C ILE A 411 -11.97 4.63 -7.89
N VAL A 412 -12.79 5.64 -8.18
CA VAL A 412 -12.43 7.06 -8.08
C VAL A 412 -13.43 7.74 -7.15
N ILE A 413 -12.91 8.54 -6.23
CA ILE A 413 -13.67 9.29 -5.23
C ILE A 413 -13.42 10.80 -5.32
N ALA A 414 -14.29 11.58 -4.70
CA ALA A 414 -14.07 13.01 -4.52
C ALA A 414 -13.01 13.28 -3.43
N ASP A 415 -12.24 14.34 -3.61
CA ASP A 415 -11.49 14.96 -2.50
C ASP A 415 -12.46 15.50 -1.45
N ILE A 416 -11.93 15.86 -0.27
CA ILE A 416 -12.72 16.36 0.84
C ILE A 416 -13.41 17.67 0.44
N PRO A 417 -14.76 17.75 0.48
CA PRO A 417 -15.47 19.01 0.23
C PRO A 417 -15.10 20.09 1.26
N SER A 418 -15.13 21.36 0.86
CA SER A 418 -14.76 22.52 1.69
C SER A 418 -15.46 22.54 3.02
N PHE A 419 -16.74 22.18 3.03
CA PHE A 419 -17.56 22.13 4.23
C PHE A 419 -16.95 21.24 5.33
N PHE A 420 -16.43 20.06 4.96
CA PHE A 420 -15.82 19.14 5.92
C PHE A 420 -14.40 19.55 6.32
N ARG A 421 -13.66 20.25 5.46
CA ARG A 421 -12.31 20.70 5.81
C ARG A 421 -12.31 21.80 6.87
N PHE A 422 -13.25 22.71 6.79
CA PHE A 422 -13.29 23.89 7.66
C PHE A 422 -14.20 23.73 8.88
N ASN A 423 -15.19 22.86 8.80
CA ASN A 423 -16.03 22.46 9.93
C ASN A 423 -15.63 21.06 10.39
N LYS A 424 -15.25 20.90 11.63
CA LYS A 424 -14.91 19.60 12.24
C LYS A 424 -16.17 18.71 12.45
N ILE A 425 -16.90 18.41 11.38
CA ILE A 425 -18.11 17.61 11.43
C ILE A 425 -17.79 16.12 11.58
N VAL A 426 -16.70 15.68 10.92
CA VAL A 426 -16.18 14.35 11.10
C VAL A 426 -15.18 14.39 12.25
N ASP A 427 -15.57 13.93 13.41
CA ASP A 427 -14.69 13.85 14.57
C ASP A 427 -14.39 12.39 14.94
N ALA A 428 -13.30 12.20 15.65
CA ALA A 428 -12.82 10.86 16.03
C ALA A 428 -13.87 10.09 16.87
N TRP A 429 -14.70 10.77 17.63
CA TRP A 429 -15.73 10.13 18.44
C TRP A 429 -16.82 9.49 17.58
N ASN A 430 -17.35 10.22 16.61
CA ASN A 430 -18.38 9.69 15.71
C ASN A 430 -17.83 8.53 14.86
N GLU A 431 -16.62 8.64 14.34
CA GLU A 431 -16.00 7.59 13.56
C GLU A 431 -15.71 6.34 14.39
N HIS A 432 -15.33 6.50 15.64
CA HIS A 432 -15.16 5.39 16.57
C HIS A 432 -16.48 4.63 16.82
N LEU A 433 -17.61 5.32 16.84
CA LEU A 433 -18.94 4.68 16.97
C LEU A 433 -19.35 3.89 15.72
N ILE A 434 -18.86 4.26 14.54
CA ILE A 434 -19.16 3.57 13.27
C ILE A 434 -18.24 2.37 13.05
N ALA A 435 -17.01 2.40 13.57
CA ALA A 435 -16.00 1.38 13.35
C ALA A 435 -16.44 -0.06 13.65
N PRO A 436 -17.23 -0.35 14.72
CA PRO A 436 -17.77 -1.70 14.95
C PRO A 436 -18.64 -2.20 13.80
N GLU A 437 -19.50 -1.34 13.23
CA GLU A 437 -20.34 -1.68 12.09
C GLU A 437 -19.50 -1.94 10.83
N MET A 438 -18.44 -1.15 10.62
CA MET A 438 -17.49 -1.38 9.53
C MET A 438 -16.81 -2.75 9.66
N ASN A 439 -16.38 -3.14 10.87
CA ASN A 439 -15.79 -4.45 11.13
C ASN A 439 -16.80 -5.60 10.88
N GLN A 440 -18.07 -5.43 11.26
CA GLN A 440 -19.11 -6.43 11.01
C GLN A 440 -19.37 -6.61 9.51
N LEU A 441 -19.51 -5.51 8.78
CA LEU A 441 -19.68 -5.54 7.32
C LEU A 441 -18.48 -6.15 6.61
N TRP A 442 -17.26 -5.83 7.07
CA TRP A 442 -16.03 -6.41 6.54
C TRP A 442 -16.04 -7.93 6.60
N GLN A 443 -16.43 -8.47 7.74
CA GLN A 443 -16.57 -9.92 7.96
C GLN A 443 -17.72 -10.51 7.13
N ALA A 444 -18.87 -9.84 7.10
CA ALA A 444 -20.04 -10.30 6.35
C ALA A 444 -19.78 -10.39 4.84
N MET A 445 -18.97 -9.48 4.29
CA MET A 445 -18.54 -9.52 2.89
C MET A 445 -17.47 -10.59 2.60
N GLY A 446 -16.96 -11.30 3.60
CA GLY A 446 -15.91 -12.32 3.44
C GLY A 446 -14.57 -11.75 2.97
N LEU A 447 -14.28 -10.48 3.31
CA LEU A 447 -13.05 -9.81 2.91
C LEU A 447 -11.85 -10.39 3.66
N THR A 448 -10.70 -10.47 3.00
CA THR A 448 -9.57 -11.31 3.43
C THR A 448 -8.42 -10.54 4.06
N LYS A 449 -8.24 -9.27 3.70
CA LYS A 449 -7.16 -8.45 4.25
C LYS A 449 -7.41 -8.13 5.72
N SER A 450 -6.35 -8.27 6.53
CA SER A 450 -6.43 -8.00 7.96
C SER A 450 -6.47 -6.50 8.22
N ILE A 451 -7.58 -6.02 8.75
CA ILE A 451 -7.80 -4.63 9.17
C ILE A 451 -8.73 -4.60 10.38
N ASP A 452 -8.53 -3.65 11.27
CA ASP A 452 -9.43 -3.33 12.38
C ASP A 452 -9.71 -1.83 12.40
N PHE A 453 -10.91 -1.46 11.99
CA PHE A 453 -11.33 -0.06 11.89
C PHE A 453 -11.39 0.65 13.25
N GLN A 454 -11.46 -0.06 14.36
CA GLN A 454 -11.44 0.53 15.70
C GLN A 454 -10.05 1.04 16.10
N THR A 455 -9.00 0.54 15.48
CA THR A 455 -7.61 0.90 15.81
C THR A 455 -7.01 1.91 14.83
N MET A 456 -7.77 2.35 13.82
CA MET A 456 -7.29 3.30 12.82
C MET A 456 -7.32 4.74 13.35
N ASP A 457 -6.22 5.46 13.17
CA ASP A 457 -6.12 6.89 13.46
C ASP A 457 -6.72 7.76 12.35
N THR A 458 -6.74 7.25 11.13
CA THR A 458 -7.23 7.96 9.93
C THR A 458 -7.84 6.96 8.96
N PHE A 459 -8.74 7.43 8.10
CA PHE A 459 -9.26 6.64 7.00
C PHE A 459 -9.60 7.55 5.80
N VAL A 460 -9.76 6.94 4.65
CA VAL A 460 -10.17 7.59 3.41
C VAL A 460 -11.61 7.18 3.11
N MET A 461 -12.47 8.13 2.80
CA MET A 461 -13.88 7.86 2.52
C MET A 461 -14.39 8.62 1.29
N SER A 462 -15.50 8.15 0.75
CA SER A 462 -16.22 8.81 -0.33
C SER A 462 -17.27 9.75 0.24
N TYR A 463 -16.96 11.01 0.41
CA TYR A 463 -17.90 11.99 0.94
C TYR A 463 -19.21 12.06 0.14
N GLY A 464 -20.28 11.43 0.67
CA GLY A 464 -21.62 11.41 0.08
C GLY A 464 -21.84 10.38 -1.03
N THR A 465 -21.08 9.30 -1.09
CA THR A 465 -21.22 8.18 -2.04
C THR A 465 -21.17 8.56 -3.53
N PHE A 466 -20.68 9.74 -3.91
CA PHE A 466 -20.39 10.10 -5.29
C PHE A 466 -19.11 9.40 -5.73
N VAL A 467 -19.26 8.38 -6.58
CA VAL A 467 -18.12 7.52 -6.98
C VAL A 467 -18.24 7.06 -8.43
N TRP A 468 -17.10 6.80 -9.05
CA TRP A 468 -16.98 5.99 -10.24
C TRP A 468 -16.21 4.72 -9.91
N PHE A 469 -16.70 3.57 -10.38
CA PHE A 469 -16.08 2.29 -10.04
C PHE A 469 -16.26 1.23 -11.12
N LYS A 470 -15.39 0.21 -11.06
CA LYS A 470 -15.57 -1.06 -11.75
C LYS A 470 -16.48 -1.96 -10.90
N TYR A 471 -17.44 -2.65 -11.50
CA TYR A 471 -18.35 -3.52 -10.75
C TYR A 471 -17.61 -4.52 -9.87
N ASP A 472 -16.55 -5.16 -10.42
CA ASP A 472 -15.77 -6.17 -9.69
C ASP A 472 -15.06 -5.61 -8.45
N ALA A 473 -14.68 -4.34 -8.44
CA ALA A 473 -14.05 -3.69 -7.29
C ALA A 473 -14.98 -3.60 -6.06
N LEU A 474 -16.29 -3.49 -6.29
CA LEU A 474 -17.30 -3.42 -5.21
C LEU A 474 -18.22 -4.65 -5.16
N LYS A 475 -17.91 -5.70 -5.92
CA LYS A 475 -18.73 -6.92 -6.00
C LYS A 475 -19.09 -7.49 -4.61
N PRO A 476 -18.20 -7.59 -3.61
CA PRO A 476 -18.57 -8.10 -2.28
C PRO A 476 -19.70 -7.31 -1.62
N LEU A 477 -19.79 -5.99 -1.85
CA LEU A 477 -20.89 -5.17 -1.34
C LEU A 477 -22.23 -5.52 -2.03
N PHE A 478 -22.22 -5.73 -3.34
CA PHE A 478 -23.42 -6.15 -4.07
C PHE A 478 -23.85 -7.58 -3.69
N ASP A 479 -22.92 -8.44 -3.34
CA ASP A 479 -23.18 -9.84 -2.96
C ASP A 479 -23.71 -9.99 -1.52
N LEU A 480 -23.72 -8.93 -0.71
CA LEU A 480 -24.37 -8.94 0.62
C LEU A 480 -25.89 -9.09 0.53
N ASP A 481 -26.50 -8.81 -0.62
CA ASP A 481 -27.94 -8.88 -0.86
C ASP A 481 -28.77 -8.16 0.24
N LEU A 482 -28.32 -6.95 0.62
CA LEU A 482 -28.97 -6.12 1.62
C LEU A 482 -30.42 -5.81 1.21
N SER A 483 -31.33 -5.87 2.18
CA SER A 483 -32.76 -5.61 2.04
C SER A 483 -33.20 -4.39 2.88
N GLU A 484 -34.43 -3.95 2.70
CA GLU A 484 -35.02 -2.88 3.51
C GLU A 484 -35.05 -3.22 5.01
N ALA A 485 -35.11 -4.51 5.37
CA ALA A 485 -35.13 -4.96 6.77
C ALA A 485 -33.79 -4.75 7.49
N ASP A 486 -32.70 -4.63 6.75
CA ASP A 486 -31.36 -4.44 7.29
C ASP A 486 -31.05 -2.95 7.56
N ILE A 487 -31.91 -2.04 7.09
CA ILE A 487 -31.72 -0.60 7.18
C ILE A 487 -32.48 -0.05 8.41
N PRO A 488 -31.82 0.66 9.32
CA PRO A 488 -32.50 1.31 10.45
C PRO A 488 -33.52 2.36 9.98
N ALA A 489 -34.56 2.56 10.79
CA ALA A 489 -35.57 3.59 10.52
C ALA A 489 -34.99 5.01 10.59
N GLU A 490 -35.56 5.93 9.80
CA GLU A 490 -35.22 7.35 9.89
C GLU A 490 -35.81 8.01 11.19
N PRO A 491 -35.08 8.96 11.81
CA PRO A 491 -33.77 9.47 11.41
C PRO A 491 -32.67 8.44 11.65
N LEU A 492 -31.80 8.23 10.65
CA LEU A 492 -30.72 7.25 10.75
C LEU A 492 -29.79 7.56 11.93
N PRO A 493 -29.44 6.56 12.75
CA PRO A 493 -28.37 6.72 13.75
C PRO A 493 -27.03 6.95 13.07
N GLN A 494 -26.13 7.69 13.72
CA GLN A 494 -24.80 7.99 13.18
C GLN A 494 -23.96 6.73 12.89
N ASN A 495 -24.15 5.67 13.65
CA ASN A 495 -23.51 4.37 13.45
C ASN A 495 -24.33 3.42 12.58
N SER A 496 -25.08 3.93 11.60
CA SER A 496 -25.86 3.06 10.71
C SER A 496 -25.01 2.36 9.67
N ILE A 497 -25.51 1.24 9.17
CA ILE A 497 -24.92 0.47 8.07
C ILE A 497 -24.62 1.34 6.83
N LEU A 498 -25.45 2.33 6.51
CA LEU A 498 -25.24 3.22 5.36
C LEU A 498 -24.01 4.11 5.54
N HIS A 499 -23.80 4.64 6.77
CA HIS A 499 -22.59 5.42 7.08
C HIS A 499 -21.34 4.53 7.06
N ALA A 500 -21.44 3.28 7.48
CA ALA A 500 -20.32 2.33 7.39
C ALA A 500 -20.00 1.99 5.92
N ILE A 501 -20.99 1.77 5.06
CA ILE A 501 -20.79 1.52 3.64
C ILE A 501 -20.08 2.70 2.96
N GLU A 502 -20.49 3.95 3.21
CA GLU A 502 -19.85 5.15 2.66
C GLU A 502 -18.34 5.18 2.94
N ARG A 503 -17.92 4.69 4.12
CA ARG A 503 -16.52 4.62 4.54
C ARG A 503 -15.76 3.42 3.97
N LEU A 504 -16.46 2.32 3.68
CA LEU A 504 -15.85 1.06 3.28
C LEU A 504 -15.53 0.95 1.79
N LEU A 505 -16.13 1.76 0.91
CA LEU A 505 -16.05 1.57 -0.54
C LEU A 505 -14.61 1.40 -1.05
N ILE A 506 -13.68 2.23 -0.58
CA ILE A 506 -12.28 2.19 -0.99
C ILE A 506 -11.57 0.95 -0.42
N TYR A 507 -11.89 0.59 0.81
CA TYR A 507 -11.30 -0.59 1.47
C TYR A 507 -11.78 -1.89 0.84
N ILE A 508 -13.04 -1.96 0.39
CA ILE A 508 -13.56 -3.09 -0.39
C ILE A 508 -12.77 -3.25 -1.69
N ALA A 509 -12.58 -2.16 -2.44
CA ALA A 509 -11.78 -2.18 -3.65
C ALA A 509 -10.33 -2.59 -3.37
N TRP A 510 -9.73 -2.12 -2.29
CA TRP A 510 -8.39 -2.50 -1.85
C TRP A 510 -8.28 -4.00 -1.52
N ASP A 511 -9.28 -4.59 -0.84
CA ASP A 511 -9.31 -6.04 -0.60
C ASP A 511 -9.35 -6.83 -1.91
N ARG A 512 -10.08 -6.32 -2.89
CA ARG A 512 -10.17 -6.87 -4.25
C ARG A 512 -8.94 -6.61 -5.11
N HIS A 513 -7.84 -6.10 -4.51
CA HIS A 513 -6.58 -5.76 -5.18
C HIS A 513 -6.65 -4.59 -6.17
N TYR A 514 -7.67 -3.75 -6.05
CA TYR A 514 -7.77 -2.50 -6.78
C TYR A 514 -7.20 -1.34 -5.97
N ASP A 515 -6.59 -0.40 -6.67
CA ASP A 515 -6.22 0.89 -6.14
C ASP A 515 -7.31 1.93 -6.42
N PHE A 516 -7.21 3.09 -5.80
CA PHE A 516 -8.16 4.18 -5.95
C PHE A 516 -7.48 5.46 -6.45
N ARG A 517 -8.29 6.38 -6.99
CA ARG A 517 -7.84 7.74 -7.29
C ARG A 517 -8.80 8.76 -6.69
N ILE A 518 -8.29 9.98 -6.51
CA ILE A 518 -8.99 11.12 -5.91
C ILE A 518 -9.13 12.20 -6.97
N SER A 519 -10.37 12.63 -7.23
CA SER A 519 -10.62 13.81 -8.03
C SER A 519 -10.50 15.06 -7.15
N ARG A 520 -9.54 15.92 -7.49
CA ARG A 520 -9.12 17.06 -6.64
C ARG A 520 -10.22 18.11 -6.50
N ASN A 521 -10.34 18.68 -5.30
CA ASN A 521 -11.11 19.88 -5.06
C ASN A 521 -10.23 21.12 -5.32
N GLU A 522 -10.31 21.69 -6.51
CA GLU A 522 -9.49 22.85 -6.91
C GLU A 522 -9.73 24.10 -6.08
N LYS A 523 -10.90 24.24 -5.47
CA LYS A 523 -11.23 25.36 -4.58
C LYS A 523 -10.42 25.36 -3.27
N LEU A 524 -9.78 24.24 -2.94
CA LEU A 524 -9.03 24.06 -1.70
C LEU A 524 -7.51 24.14 -1.88
N LEU A 525 -7.02 24.52 -3.04
CA LEU A 525 -5.58 24.71 -3.30
C LEU A 525 -5.04 25.96 -2.62
N THR A 526 -5.35 26.16 -1.36
CA THR A 526 -4.86 27.30 -0.58
C THR A 526 -3.66 26.85 0.25
N PRO A 527 -2.45 27.38 0.00
CA PRO A 527 -1.29 27.07 0.81
C PRO A 527 -1.44 27.73 2.19
N PHE A 528 -1.66 26.94 3.21
CA PHE A 528 -1.64 27.41 4.58
C PHE A 528 -0.92 26.39 5.48
N ILE A 529 -0.35 26.86 6.56
CA ILE A 529 0.26 26.04 7.59
C ILE A 529 -0.67 26.05 8.80
N ASP A 530 -1.28 24.92 9.13
CA ASP A 530 -1.99 24.75 10.41
C ASP A 530 -0.94 24.54 11.51
N ASN A 531 -0.48 25.66 12.07
CA ASN A 531 0.47 25.65 13.15
C ASN A 531 -0.21 26.12 14.44
N LYS A 532 -0.81 25.19 15.16
CA LYS A 532 -1.46 25.47 16.46
C LYS A 532 -0.47 26.00 17.51
N LEU A 533 0.84 25.74 17.32
CA LEU A 533 1.87 26.24 18.22
C LEU A 533 2.09 27.75 18.10
N LEU A 534 1.76 28.38 16.95
CA LEU A 534 1.84 29.83 16.79
C LEU A 534 0.82 30.58 17.66
N ASN A 535 -0.23 29.91 18.13
CA ASN A 535 -1.28 30.46 18.97
C ASN A 535 -1.09 30.16 20.46
N LEU A 536 0.09 29.68 20.86
CA LEU A 536 0.40 29.48 22.28
C LEU A 536 0.38 30.84 22.99
N ARG A 537 -0.54 31.01 23.92
CA ARG A 537 -0.54 32.16 24.81
C ARG A 537 0.65 32.07 25.75
N GLU A 538 1.19 33.23 26.13
CA GLU A 538 2.23 33.34 27.14
C GLU A 538 1.81 32.56 28.42
N GLY A 539 2.64 31.63 28.88
CA GLY A 539 2.34 30.74 30.00
C GLY A 539 1.64 29.42 29.66
N SER A 540 1.22 29.19 28.40
CA SER A 540 0.73 27.88 27.99
C SER A 540 1.90 26.93 27.74
N VAL A 541 2.02 25.90 28.55
CA VAL A 541 2.99 24.83 28.31
C VAL A 541 2.42 23.90 27.25
N PRO A 542 3.17 23.57 26.17
CA PRO A 542 2.76 22.51 25.28
C PRO A 542 2.67 21.22 26.11
N HIS A 543 1.45 20.76 26.35
CA HIS A 543 1.30 19.44 26.95
C HIS A 543 1.78 18.43 25.90
N THR A 544 2.92 17.83 26.15
CA THR A 544 3.29 16.60 25.48
C THR A 544 2.30 15.55 26.00
N TYR A 545 1.26 15.32 25.22
CA TYR A 545 0.24 14.35 25.59
C TYR A 545 0.88 12.96 25.51
N VAL A 546 1.15 12.39 26.67
CA VAL A 546 1.54 10.98 26.78
C VAL A 546 0.24 10.21 26.99
N ASP A 547 -0.25 9.58 25.94
CA ASP A 547 -1.41 8.72 26.02
C ASP A 547 -1.00 7.38 26.66
N PHE A 548 -1.28 7.26 27.95
CA PHE A 548 -0.96 6.05 28.71
C PHE A 548 -1.86 4.87 28.33
N ASP A 549 -3.07 5.10 27.83
CA ASP A 549 -3.94 4.02 27.35
C ASP A 549 -3.37 3.37 26.10
N TYR A 550 -2.87 4.17 25.18
CA TYR A 550 -2.10 3.70 24.01
C TYR A 550 -0.80 2.96 24.41
N MET A 551 -0.17 3.36 25.50
CA MET A 551 1.05 2.72 26.02
C MET A 551 0.79 1.45 26.87
N GLY A 552 -0.44 0.99 26.96
CA GLY A 552 -0.85 -0.19 27.77
C GLY A 552 -1.37 0.14 29.16
N GLY A 553 -1.98 1.32 29.33
CA GLY A 553 -2.65 1.77 30.55
C GLY A 553 -1.71 1.88 31.74
N ILE A 554 -2.16 1.43 32.91
CA ILE A 554 -1.40 1.51 34.19
C ILE A 554 -0.03 0.85 34.07
N LYS A 555 0.10 -0.29 33.39
CA LYS A 555 1.39 -0.97 33.19
C LYS A 555 2.34 -0.12 32.33
N GLY A 556 1.82 0.53 31.30
CA GLY A 556 2.57 1.46 30.45
C GLY A 556 3.06 2.69 31.23
N ALA A 557 2.18 3.28 32.04
CA ALA A 557 2.50 4.41 32.90
C ALA A 557 3.62 4.09 33.91
N LEU A 558 3.54 2.96 34.60
CA LEU A 558 4.59 2.51 35.54
C LEU A 558 5.92 2.25 34.83
N LYS A 559 5.89 1.64 33.63
CA LYS A 559 7.07 1.42 32.80
C LYS A 559 7.69 2.74 32.36
N TYR A 560 6.88 3.74 32.01
CA TYR A 560 7.35 5.07 31.60
C TYR A 560 8.05 5.82 32.72
N ILE A 561 7.55 5.77 33.97
CA ILE A 561 8.17 6.41 35.14
C ILE A 561 9.62 5.92 35.36
N VAL A 562 9.90 4.67 35.08
CA VAL A 562 11.25 4.07 35.27
C VAL A 562 12.13 4.29 34.04
N ILE A 563 11.61 3.98 32.85
CA ILE A 563 12.40 3.96 31.60
C ILE A 563 12.58 5.37 31.02
N GLY A 564 11.59 6.25 31.14
CA GLY A 564 11.65 7.60 30.60
C GLY A 564 12.82 8.42 31.16
N PRO A 565 12.94 8.58 32.48
CA PRO A 565 14.07 9.27 33.10
C PRO A 565 15.43 8.63 32.76
N ALA A 566 15.52 7.30 32.77
CA ALA A 566 16.74 6.59 32.41
C ALA A 566 17.19 6.87 30.96
N LYS A 567 16.24 6.90 30.00
CA LYS A 567 16.52 7.28 28.61
C LYS A 567 16.95 8.74 28.49
N ALA A 568 16.29 9.67 29.22
CA ALA A 568 16.64 11.08 29.21
C ALA A 568 18.05 11.32 29.77
N ILE A 569 18.40 10.69 30.89
CA ILE A 569 19.74 10.76 31.48
C ILE A 569 20.78 10.22 30.50
N ARG A 570 20.52 9.07 29.88
CA ARG A 570 21.44 8.48 28.88
C ARG A 570 21.63 9.42 27.67
N TYR A 571 20.56 10.09 27.20
CA TYR A 571 20.64 11.08 26.12
C TYR A 571 21.53 12.26 26.53
N ILE A 572 21.31 12.83 27.72
CA ILE A 572 22.10 13.96 28.24
C ILE A 572 23.59 13.59 28.35
N ILE A 573 23.90 12.43 28.94
CA ILE A 573 25.28 11.96 29.06
C ILE A 573 25.92 11.81 27.66
N LYS A 574 25.26 11.18 26.73
CA LYS A 574 25.76 11.04 25.33
C LYS A 574 26.04 12.40 24.69
N ARG A 575 25.18 13.40 24.88
CA ARG A 575 25.36 14.74 24.33
C ARG A 575 26.51 15.51 24.98
N LEU A 576 26.67 15.38 26.31
CA LEU A 576 27.76 16.03 27.05
C LEU A 576 29.11 15.42 26.71
N LEU A 577 29.20 14.11 26.55
CA LEU A 577 30.44 13.42 26.15
C LEU A 577 30.85 13.77 24.72
N LYS A 578 29.92 13.98 23.78
CA LYS A 578 30.22 14.43 22.41
C LYS A 578 30.70 15.89 22.29
N ARG A 579 30.43 16.75 23.27
CA ARG A 579 30.98 18.12 23.30
C ARG A 579 32.48 18.18 23.71
N ARG A 580 33.09 17.03 24.00
CA ARG A 580 34.51 16.93 24.41
C ARG A 580 35.41 16.25 23.37
N VAL A 581 34.96 16.04 22.13
CA VAL A 581 35.79 15.57 20.99
C VAL A 581 35.79 16.59 19.89
#